data_0831ce38c0650aee4ebe66bb1d662177
#
_entry.id   0831ce38c0650aee4ebe66bb1d662177
#
_cell.length_a   1.000
_cell.length_b   1.000
_cell.length_c   1.000
_cell.angle_alpha   90.00
_cell.angle_beta   90.00
_cell.angle_gamma   90.00
#
_symmetry.space_group_name_H-M   'P 1'
#
loop_
_entity.id
_entity.type
_entity.pdbx_description
1 polymer ?
#
loop_
_entity_poly.entity_id
_entity_poly.type
_entity_poly.pdbx_seq_one_letter_code
_entity_poly.pdbx_strand_id
1 'polypeptide(L)'
;MSRKSDIFESVLTNPYKHDLFIDFVREFLNDVTLVAPTQYKKVFNNFSYYVDGYYHIGNYQGDDGEKIAVFSVALKKGDSVERARTMQRNFIKPLIENGNCAGALVAFFMLEESEKWRLSFIRLDYEFSKGEVTEKLTPARRYSYLVGKGEPCNTAKQRLFPIFNDDKNNSGLDDIEEAFSVEKVTNEFFQLYCEKFHELREYLESNEEFMQEAQIRNFTSEQFAKKLLGQIVFLYFIQKKGWLGVDAIPVTMTEKEYNKAYWARGEKSRNIVSRVYAVQTDGTYKIIFDKLKQLSDEDEEFLAGIVKGKPWGTGPKDFMRKIFEGCKSAGKNFFDDYLEPLFYTGLNKNRGENGFFPPLHRRIPFLNGGLFEQLDNYEWENNNFNIPNHIFSNKDEKLEGRRWHFGYF
;
A
#
# COMPACT_ATOMS: atom_id res chain seq x y z
N MET A 1 -3.60 -5.83 -26.04
CA MET A 1 -4.03 -6.63 -24.88
C MET A 1 -5.36 -7.29 -25.23
N SER A 2 -5.69 -8.46 -24.69
CA SER A 2 -7.01 -9.05 -24.95
C SER A 2 -8.10 -8.31 -24.18
N ARG A 3 -9.33 -8.27 -24.70
CA ARG A 3 -10.51 -7.69 -24.00
C ARG A 3 -10.62 -8.18 -22.53
N LYS A 4 -10.30 -9.45 -22.31
CA LYS A 4 -10.30 -10.10 -21.00
C LYS A 4 -9.29 -9.46 -20.04
N SER A 5 -8.07 -9.19 -20.51
CA SER A 5 -7.03 -8.50 -19.71
C SER A 5 -7.44 -7.07 -19.33
N ASP A 6 -8.14 -6.37 -20.23
CA ASP A 6 -8.58 -4.99 -19.97
C ASP A 6 -9.70 -4.95 -18.92
N ILE A 7 -10.62 -5.92 -18.94
CA ILE A 7 -11.67 -6.07 -17.90
C ILE A 7 -11.02 -6.32 -16.53
N PHE A 8 -10.08 -7.26 -16.47
CA PHE A 8 -9.39 -7.61 -15.23
C PHE A 8 -8.65 -6.43 -14.60
N GLU A 9 -7.87 -5.73 -15.43
CA GLU A 9 -7.13 -4.53 -14.99
C GLU A 9 -8.09 -3.41 -14.55
N SER A 10 -9.12 -3.15 -15.35
CA SER A 10 -10.07 -2.07 -15.11
C SER A 10 -10.86 -2.27 -13.83
N VAL A 11 -11.30 -3.50 -13.52
CA VAL A 11 -12.05 -3.79 -12.29
C VAL A 11 -11.22 -3.52 -11.04
N LEU A 12 -9.95 -3.89 -11.06
CA LEU A 12 -9.09 -3.78 -9.87
C LEU A 12 -8.52 -2.36 -9.66
N THR A 13 -8.46 -1.53 -10.70
CA THR A 13 -7.80 -0.21 -10.64
C THR A 13 -8.75 0.98 -10.67
N ASN A 14 -10.02 0.78 -11.03
CA ASN A 14 -11.00 1.85 -11.12
C ASN A 14 -12.00 1.84 -9.95
N PRO A 15 -12.72 2.94 -9.74
CA PRO A 15 -13.88 2.99 -8.86
C PRO A 15 -14.88 1.89 -9.19
N TYR A 16 -15.63 1.44 -8.19
CA TYR A 16 -16.66 0.41 -8.40
C TYR A 16 -17.68 0.84 -9.46
N LYS A 17 -17.91 -0.03 -10.43
CA LYS A 17 -18.99 0.06 -11.41
C LYS A 17 -19.70 -1.29 -11.50
N HIS A 18 -21.03 -1.25 -11.35
CA HIS A 18 -21.84 -2.45 -11.28
C HIS A 18 -21.70 -3.35 -12.53
N ASP A 19 -21.82 -2.76 -13.72
CA ASP A 19 -21.71 -3.50 -14.98
C ASP A 19 -20.32 -4.10 -15.19
N LEU A 20 -19.27 -3.33 -14.85
CA LEU A 20 -17.89 -3.80 -14.94
C LEU A 20 -17.62 -4.96 -13.96
N PHE A 21 -18.26 -4.94 -12.78
CA PHE A 21 -18.17 -6.04 -11.83
C PHE A 21 -18.91 -7.28 -12.32
N ILE A 22 -20.05 -7.13 -12.99
CA ILE A 22 -20.78 -8.25 -13.63
C ILE A 22 -19.89 -8.86 -14.75
N ASP A 23 -19.27 -8.05 -15.58
CA ASP A 23 -18.37 -8.53 -16.64
C ASP A 23 -17.17 -9.27 -16.05
N PHE A 24 -16.59 -8.75 -14.96
CA PHE A 24 -15.53 -9.44 -14.21
C PHE A 24 -16.01 -10.79 -13.67
N VAL A 25 -17.20 -10.86 -13.06
CA VAL A 25 -17.75 -12.09 -12.50
C VAL A 25 -17.94 -13.17 -13.58
N ARG A 26 -18.40 -12.78 -14.77
CA ARG A 26 -18.57 -13.72 -15.90
C ARG A 26 -17.26 -14.33 -16.38
N GLU A 27 -16.18 -13.54 -16.33
CA GLU A 27 -14.86 -13.99 -16.77
C GLU A 27 -14.09 -14.69 -15.63
N PHE A 28 -14.44 -14.42 -14.37
CA PHE A 28 -13.78 -14.99 -13.19
C PHE A 28 -14.38 -16.32 -12.75
N LEU A 29 -15.70 -16.47 -12.92
CA LEU A 29 -16.45 -17.67 -12.56
C LEU A 29 -17.12 -18.21 -13.84
N ASN A 30 -16.47 -19.20 -14.47
CA ASN A 30 -17.03 -19.85 -15.65
C ASN A 30 -18.41 -20.43 -15.31
N ASP A 31 -19.34 -20.44 -16.26
CA ASP A 31 -20.70 -20.96 -16.09
C ASP A 31 -21.53 -20.32 -14.95
N VAL A 32 -21.16 -19.09 -14.53
CA VAL A 32 -21.99 -18.36 -13.54
C VAL A 32 -23.40 -18.10 -14.10
N THR A 33 -24.39 -18.51 -13.35
CA THR A 33 -25.81 -18.25 -13.67
C THR A 33 -26.20 -16.90 -13.07
N LEU A 34 -26.32 -15.88 -13.92
CA LEU A 34 -26.74 -14.55 -13.50
C LEU A 34 -28.25 -14.53 -13.20
N VAL A 35 -28.64 -13.79 -12.16
CA VAL A 35 -30.04 -13.52 -11.83
C VAL A 35 -30.45 -12.12 -12.29
N ALA A 36 -31.77 -11.92 -12.47
CA ALA A 36 -32.29 -10.59 -12.83
C ALA A 36 -31.85 -9.53 -11.80
N PRO A 37 -31.35 -8.34 -12.22
CA PRO A 37 -30.81 -7.34 -11.32
C PRO A 37 -31.92 -6.77 -10.43
N THR A 38 -32.10 -7.35 -9.26
CA THR A 38 -33.03 -6.86 -8.25
C THR A 38 -32.27 -6.26 -7.09
N GLN A 39 -32.48 -4.96 -6.85
CA GLN A 39 -31.92 -4.28 -5.69
C GLN A 39 -32.80 -4.56 -4.46
N TYR A 40 -32.20 -5.16 -3.45
CA TYR A 40 -32.83 -5.37 -2.17
C TYR A 40 -32.52 -4.21 -1.23
N LYS A 41 -33.48 -3.28 -1.07
CA LYS A 41 -33.36 -2.14 -0.13
C LYS A 41 -33.78 -2.53 1.30
N LYS A 42 -34.53 -3.61 1.45
CA LYS A 42 -34.95 -4.09 2.76
C LYS A 42 -33.83 -4.95 3.36
N VAL A 43 -33.00 -4.32 4.18
CA VAL A 43 -31.86 -4.92 4.86
C VAL A 43 -32.30 -5.37 6.25
N PHE A 44 -31.70 -6.44 6.77
CA PHE A 44 -31.93 -6.89 8.16
C PHE A 44 -31.70 -5.72 9.14
N ASN A 45 -32.59 -5.53 10.09
CA ASN A 45 -32.62 -4.37 10.99
C ASN A 45 -31.26 -4.08 11.66
N ASN A 46 -30.54 -5.13 12.04
CA ASN A 46 -29.23 -5.01 12.69
C ASN A 46 -28.12 -4.40 11.80
N PHE A 47 -28.32 -4.37 10.49
CA PHE A 47 -27.35 -3.87 9.52
C PHE A 47 -27.80 -2.60 8.80
N SER A 48 -29.03 -2.15 9.06
CA SER A 48 -29.62 -0.97 8.40
C SER A 48 -28.85 0.34 8.64
N TYR A 49 -28.02 0.38 9.69
CA TYR A 49 -27.13 1.51 9.96
C TYR A 49 -25.93 1.58 8.99
N TYR A 50 -25.43 0.42 8.56
CA TYR A 50 -24.21 0.30 7.76
C TYR A 50 -24.47 0.04 6.28
N VAL A 51 -25.53 -0.71 5.95
CA VAL A 51 -25.86 -1.16 4.60
C VAL A 51 -27.06 -0.38 4.07
N ASP A 52 -26.93 0.15 2.85
CA ASP A 52 -28.03 0.82 2.14
C ASP A 52 -28.88 -0.17 1.38
N GLY A 53 -28.23 -1.13 0.73
CA GLY A 53 -28.86 -2.19 -0.04
C GLY A 53 -27.84 -3.14 -0.64
N TYR A 54 -28.35 -4.18 -1.31
CA TYR A 54 -27.51 -5.15 -1.99
C TYR A 54 -28.19 -5.68 -3.25
N TYR A 55 -27.36 -6.22 -4.17
CA TYR A 55 -27.80 -6.95 -5.34
C TYR A 55 -27.32 -8.40 -5.20
N HIS A 56 -28.20 -9.36 -5.48
CA HIS A 56 -27.82 -10.71 -5.79
C HIS A 56 -27.54 -10.77 -7.29
N ILE A 57 -26.29 -11.03 -7.68
CA ILE A 57 -25.82 -10.98 -9.07
C ILE A 57 -25.97 -12.31 -9.75
N GLY A 58 -25.67 -13.40 -9.04
CA GLY A 58 -25.76 -14.74 -9.60
C GLY A 58 -25.32 -15.83 -8.63
N ASN A 59 -25.38 -17.07 -9.12
CA ASN A 59 -24.89 -18.26 -8.44
C ASN A 59 -23.93 -19.01 -9.36
N TYR A 60 -22.94 -19.62 -8.75
CA TYR A 60 -21.91 -20.39 -9.40
C TYR A 60 -21.76 -21.74 -8.70
N GLN A 61 -21.39 -22.78 -9.43
CA GLN A 61 -21.07 -24.08 -8.88
C GLN A 61 -19.70 -24.50 -9.39
N GLY A 62 -18.76 -24.74 -8.47
CA GLY A 62 -17.43 -25.24 -8.77
C GLY A 62 -17.42 -26.70 -9.20
N ASP A 63 -16.30 -27.18 -9.74
CA ASP A 63 -16.11 -28.60 -10.10
C ASP A 63 -16.09 -29.51 -8.85
N ASP A 64 -15.89 -28.95 -7.66
CA ASP A 64 -16.04 -29.62 -6.36
C ASP A 64 -17.50 -29.81 -5.94
N GLY A 65 -18.44 -29.30 -6.72
CA GLY A 65 -19.88 -29.37 -6.46
C GLY A 65 -20.41 -28.32 -5.49
N GLU A 66 -19.53 -27.50 -4.89
CA GLU A 66 -19.89 -26.47 -3.92
C GLU A 66 -20.49 -25.24 -4.62
N LYS A 67 -21.48 -24.62 -3.96
CA LYS A 67 -22.18 -23.46 -4.50
C LYS A 67 -21.67 -22.17 -3.90
N ILE A 68 -21.48 -21.17 -4.74
CA ILE A 68 -21.02 -19.83 -4.38
C ILE A 68 -22.04 -18.80 -4.89
N ALA A 69 -22.54 -17.96 -3.99
CA ALA A 69 -23.39 -16.82 -4.36
C ALA A 69 -22.53 -15.58 -4.68
N VAL A 70 -23.02 -14.74 -5.58
CA VAL A 70 -22.35 -13.49 -5.93
C VAL A 70 -23.22 -12.31 -5.55
N PHE A 71 -22.65 -11.37 -4.78
CA PHE A 71 -23.35 -10.17 -4.31
C PHE A 71 -22.57 -8.91 -4.59
N SER A 72 -23.29 -7.80 -4.70
CA SER A 72 -22.71 -6.48 -4.47
C SER A 72 -23.51 -5.73 -3.40
N VAL A 73 -22.79 -5.04 -2.49
CA VAL A 73 -23.37 -4.45 -1.29
C VAL A 73 -22.97 -2.99 -1.21
N ALA A 74 -23.97 -2.12 -1.24
CA ALA A 74 -23.82 -0.70 -1.05
C ALA A 74 -23.78 -0.36 0.44
N LEU A 75 -22.69 0.26 0.88
CA LEU A 75 -22.49 0.70 2.25
C LEU A 75 -22.88 2.17 2.40
N LYS A 76 -23.44 2.51 3.56
CA LYS A 76 -23.72 3.88 3.95
C LYS A 76 -22.42 4.59 4.36
N LYS A 77 -22.51 5.90 4.59
CA LYS A 77 -21.42 6.81 4.88
C LYS A 77 -20.49 6.36 6.01
N GLY A 78 -19.17 6.52 5.85
CA GLY A 78 -18.15 6.31 6.88
C GLY A 78 -17.11 5.25 6.54
N ASP A 79 -16.23 4.92 7.49
CA ASP A 79 -15.07 4.00 7.38
C ASP A 79 -15.41 2.51 7.11
N SER A 80 -16.63 2.19 6.68
CA SER A 80 -17.14 0.82 6.63
C SER A 80 -16.52 -0.07 5.55
N VAL A 81 -15.95 0.51 4.48
CA VAL A 81 -15.25 -0.30 3.45
C VAL A 81 -13.95 -0.87 4.00
N GLU A 82 -13.18 -0.09 4.74
CA GLU A 82 -11.86 -0.48 5.22
C GLU A 82 -11.91 -1.21 6.57
N ARG A 83 -12.74 -0.78 7.50
CA ARG A 83 -12.69 -1.17 8.92
C ARG A 83 -13.77 -2.17 9.37
N ALA A 84 -14.93 -2.15 8.77
CA ALA A 84 -16.09 -2.93 9.25
C ALA A 84 -16.05 -4.42 8.84
N ARG A 85 -14.94 -5.11 9.05
CA ARG A 85 -14.72 -6.51 8.61
C ARG A 85 -15.74 -7.47 9.16
N THR A 86 -16.01 -7.39 10.46
CA THR A 86 -16.96 -8.28 11.15
C THR A 86 -18.38 -8.02 10.70
N MET A 87 -18.78 -6.76 10.54
CA MET A 87 -20.09 -6.38 10.04
C MET A 87 -20.34 -6.93 8.63
N GLN A 88 -19.39 -6.71 7.70
CA GLN A 88 -19.49 -7.20 6.32
C GLN A 88 -19.65 -8.72 6.26
N ARG A 89 -18.87 -9.47 7.04
CA ARG A 89 -18.98 -10.92 7.15
C ARG A 89 -20.34 -11.36 7.69
N ASN A 90 -20.74 -10.76 8.81
CA ASN A 90 -21.99 -11.14 9.48
C ASN A 90 -23.24 -10.75 8.66
N PHE A 91 -23.17 -9.73 7.81
CA PHE A 91 -24.24 -9.38 6.89
C PHE A 91 -24.43 -10.44 5.80
N ILE A 92 -23.35 -10.97 5.25
CA ILE A 92 -23.42 -11.96 4.15
C ILE A 92 -23.74 -13.36 4.66
N LYS A 93 -23.34 -13.72 5.90
CA LYS A 93 -23.58 -15.07 6.45
C LYS A 93 -25.02 -15.56 6.24
N PRO A 94 -26.08 -14.86 6.69
CA PRO A 94 -27.45 -15.33 6.49
C PRO A 94 -27.89 -15.38 5.02
N LEU A 95 -27.28 -14.58 4.13
CA LEU A 95 -27.58 -14.66 2.70
C LEU A 95 -27.01 -15.93 2.06
N ILE A 96 -25.81 -16.37 2.48
CA ILE A 96 -25.20 -17.63 2.06
C ILE A 96 -26.03 -18.81 2.57
N GLU A 97 -26.39 -18.81 3.87
CA GLU A 97 -27.18 -19.85 4.50
C GLU A 97 -28.55 -20.01 3.84
N ASN A 98 -29.28 -18.92 3.63
CA ASN A 98 -30.59 -18.94 2.97
C ASN A 98 -30.50 -19.38 1.49
N GLY A 99 -29.36 -19.13 0.82
CA GLY A 99 -29.10 -19.59 -0.54
C GLY A 99 -28.62 -21.03 -0.65
N ASN A 100 -28.43 -21.72 0.49
CA ASN A 100 -27.79 -23.03 0.55
C ASN A 100 -26.47 -23.10 -0.24
N CYS A 101 -25.61 -22.06 -0.01
CA CYS A 101 -24.29 -21.92 -0.60
C CYS A 101 -23.20 -22.17 0.45
N ALA A 102 -22.00 -22.60 0.01
CA ALA A 102 -20.83 -22.77 0.88
C ALA A 102 -20.03 -21.48 1.05
N GLY A 103 -20.20 -20.53 0.10
CA GLY A 103 -19.49 -19.25 0.14
C GLY A 103 -20.15 -18.16 -0.70
N ALA A 104 -19.55 -16.97 -0.66
CA ALA A 104 -19.96 -15.86 -1.51
C ALA A 104 -18.78 -15.01 -1.98
N LEU A 105 -18.82 -14.58 -3.24
CA LEU A 105 -18.00 -13.53 -3.81
C LEU A 105 -18.75 -12.21 -3.71
N VAL A 106 -18.15 -11.19 -3.09
CA VAL A 106 -18.87 -9.97 -2.72
C VAL A 106 -18.06 -8.71 -3.04
N ALA A 107 -18.69 -7.75 -3.73
CA ALA A 107 -18.19 -6.39 -3.84
C ALA A 107 -18.84 -5.49 -2.79
N PHE A 108 -18.06 -4.92 -1.86
CA PHE A 108 -18.53 -3.88 -0.94
C PHE A 108 -18.05 -2.52 -1.41
N PHE A 109 -18.96 -1.59 -1.59
CA PHE A 109 -18.67 -0.25 -2.10
C PHE A 109 -19.48 0.85 -1.38
N MET A 110 -19.02 2.09 -1.47
CA MET A 110 -19.74 3.25 -0.94
C MET A 110 -20.56 3.90 -2.04
N LEU A 111 -21.78 4.36 -1.73
CA LEU A 111 -22.65 5.02 -2.71
C LEU A 111 -22.13 6.40 -3.16
N GLU A 112 -21.58 7.19 -2.21
CA GLU A 112 -21.22 8.60 -2.47
C GLU A 112 -19.74 8.79 -2.84
N GLU A 113 -18.85 7.85 -2.50
CA GLU A 113 -17.40 7.93 -2.78
C GLU A 113 -16.86 6.55 -3.15
N SER A 114 -17.08 6.13 -4.37
CA SER A 114 -16.70 4.78 -4.81
C SER A 114 -15.30 4.69 -5.42
N GLU A 115 -14.36 5.59 -5.08
CA GLU A 115 -12.98 5.50 -5.60
C GLU A 115 -12.31 4.19 -5.18
N LYS A 116 -12.63 3.71 -3.97
CA LYS A 116 -12.14 2.45 -3.41
C LYS A 116 -13.29 1.55 -3.03
N TRP A 117 -13.09 0.26 -3.25
CA TRP A 117 -14.07 -0.76 -2.89
C TRP A 117 -13.36 -2.04 -2.48
N ARG A 118 -14.10 -2.99 -1.95
CA ARG A 118 -13.53 -4.22 -1.43
C ARG A 118 -14.10 -5.42 -2.13
N LEU A 119 -13.23 -6.17 -2.82
CA LEU A 119 -13.52 -7.48 -3.35
C LEU A 119 -13.27 -8.51 -2.25
N SER A 120 -14.29 -9.26 -1.87
CA SER A 120 -14.23 -10.21 -0.75
C SER A 120 -14.73 -11.58 -1.14
N PHE A 121 -14.10 -12.60 -0.62
CA PHE A 121 -14.60 -13.96 -0.59
C PHE A 121 -14.96 -14.36 0.85
N ILE A 122 -16.15 -14.85 1.08
CA ILE A 122 -16.65 -15.26 2.40
C ILE A 122 -17.05 -16.70 2.31
N ARG A 123 -16.46 -17.55 3.14
CA ARG A 123 -16.71 -18.99 3.22
C ARG A 123 -17.35 -19.32 4.55
N LEU A 124 -18.31 -20.24 4.54
CA LEU A 124 -18.87 -20.86 5.75
C LEU A 124 -18.12 -22.15 6.06
N ASP A 125 -17.70 -22.32 7.31
CA ASP A 125 -17.05 -23.53 7.80
C ASP A 125 -18.01 -24.29 8.72
N TYR A 126 -18.36 -25.50 8.32
CA TYR A 126 -19.13 -26.45 9.13
C TYR A 126 -18.21 -27.60 9.54
N GLU A 127 -18.34 -28.07 10.79
CA GLU A 127 -17.71 -29.31 11.26
C GLU A 127 -18.75 -30.39 11.42
N PHE A 128 -18.45 -31.55 10.86
CA PHE A 128 -19.20 -32.79 11.18
C PHE A 128 -18.63 -33.42 12.46
N SER A 129 -19.35 -33.32 13.55
CA SER A 129 -18.99 -33.99 14.80
C SER A 129 -20.10 -34.91 15.24
N LYS A 130 -19.79 -36.20 15.47
CA LYS A 130 -20.71 -37.23 15.98
C LYS A 130 -22.03 -37.42 15.19
N GLY A 131 -22.00 -37.20 13.87
CA GLY A 131 -23.18 -37.34 13.02
C GLY A 131 -24.10 -36.12 12.96
N GLU A 132 -23.77 -35.06 13.63
CA GLU A 132 -24.47 -33.78 13.55
C GLU A 132 -23.55 -32.70 12.93
N VAL A 133 -24.15 -31.81 12.14
CA VAL A 133 -23.48 -30.62 11.59
C VAL A 133 -23.41 -29.60 12.71
N THR A 134 -22.22 -29.37 13.24
CA THR A 134 -21.99 -28.33 14.24
C THR A 134 -21.28 -27.13 13.63
N GLU A 135 -21.73 -25.93 13.99
CA GLU A 135 -21.07 -24.66 13.58
C GLU A 135 -19.73 -24.52 14.30
N LYS A 136 -18.65 -24.23 13.57
CA LYS A 136 -17.37 -23.86 14.18
C LYS A 136 -17.51 -22.62 15.03
N LEU A 137 -16.62 -22.43 16.02
CA LEU A 137 -16.49 -21.20 16.82
C LEU A 137 -16.33 -19.94 15.94
N THR A 138 -15.78 -20.09 14.72
CA THR A 138 -15.72 -19.04 13.68
C THR A 138 -16.37 -19.55 12.39
N PRO A 139 -17.71 -19.55 12.33
CA PRO A 139 -18.46 -20.24 11.26
C PRO A 139 -18.34 -19.57 9.89
N ALA A 140 -17.81 -18.33 9.83
CA ALA A 140 -17.58 -17.65 8.57
C ALA A 140 -16.19 -17.00 8.54
N ARG A 141 -15.39 -17.35 7.54
CA ARG A 141 -14.10 -16.70 7.24
C ARG A 141 -14.28 -15.71 6.10
N ARG A 142 -13.60 -14.57 6.18
CA ARG A 142 -13.61 -13.56 5.13
C ARG A 142 -12.20 -13.19 4.69
N TYR A 143 -11.94 -13.36 3.43
CA TYR A 143 -10.75 -12.92 2.73
C TYR A 143 -11.10 -11.73 1.84
N SER A 144 -10.19 -10.77 1.65
CA SER A 144 -10.54 -9.61 0.82
C SER A 144 -9.36 -8.79 0.36
N TYR A 145 -9.50 -8.19 -0.82
CA TYR A 145 -8.62 -7.17 -1.36
C TYR A 145 -9.31 -5.80 -1.33
N LEU A 146 -8.60 -4.77 -0.89
CA LEU A 146 -9.01 -3.38 -1.12
C LEU A 146 -8.48 -2.99 -2.50
N VAL A 147 -9.37 -2.58 -3.38
CA VAL A 147 -9.08 -2.28 -4.79
C VAL A 147 -9.71 -0.94 -5.18
N GLY A 148 -9.42 -0.47 -6.39
CA GLY A 148 -9.95 0.79 -6.89
C GLY A 148 -8.86 1.82 -7.16
N LYS A 149 -9.27 3.05 -7.40
CA LYS A 149 -8.37 4.12 -7.82
C LYS A 149 -7.33 4.45 -6.77
N GLY A 150 -6.05 4.36 -7.16
CA GLY A 150 -4.92 4.69 -6.29
C GLY A 150 -4.54 3.61 -5.26
N GLU A 151 -5.25 2.45 -5.24
CA GLU A 151 -4.85 1.33 -4.39
C GLU A 151 -3.85 0.40 -5.11
N PRO A 152 -2.79 -0.07 -4.40
CA PRO A 152 -1.88 -1.07 -4.94
C PRO A 152 -2.59 -2.42 -4.99
N CYS A 153 -2.93 -2.88 -6.21
CA CYS A 153 -3.66 -4.13 -6.43
C CYS A 153 -2.79 -5.27 -6.99
N ASN A 154 -1.46 -5.15 -6.91
CA ASN A 154 -0.55 -6.15 -7.49
C ASN A 154 -0.77 -7.56 -6.94
N THR A 155 -0.94 -7.71 -5.63
CA THR A 155 -1.23 -9.01 -5.00
C THR A 155 -2.55 -9.58 -5.50
N ALA A 156 -3.62 -8.76 -5.53
CA ALA A 156 -4.91 -9.19 -6.05
C ALA A 156 -4.79 -9.65 -7.51
N LYS A 157 -4.09 -8.87 -8.36
CA LYS A 157 -3.85 -9.22 -9.76
C LYS A 157 -3.13 -10.56 -9.89
N GLN A 158 -2.02 -10.74 -9.17
CA GLN A 158 -1.21 -11.94 -9.24
C GLN A 158 -1.97 -13.20 -8.79
N ARG A 159 -2.76 -13.08 -7.73
CA ARG A 159 -3.45 -14.20 -7.11
C ARG A 159 -4.76 -14.58 -7.81
N LEU A 160 -5.50 -13.59 -8.33
CA LEU A 160 -6.78 -13.83 -9.01
C LEU A 160 -6.61 -14.14 -10.50
N PHE A 161 -5.51 -13.69 -11.12
CA PHE A 161 -5.29 -13.86 -12.56
C PHE A 161 -5.28 -15.32 -13.03
N PRO A 162 -4.69 -16.30 -12.31
CA PRO A 162 -4.74 -17.70 -12.73
C PRO A 162 -6.17 -18.22 -12.90
N ILE A 163 -7.07 -17.93 -11.95
CA ILE A 163 -8.49 -18.31 -12.04
C ILE A 163 -9.16 -17.53 -13.18
N PHE A 164 -8.97 -16.22 -13.24
CA PHE A 164 -9.55 -15.38 -14.28
C PHE A 164 -9.16 -15.78 -15.70
N ASN A 165 -7.98 -16.34 -15.89
CA ASN A 165 -7.46 -16.75 -17.19
C ASN A 165 -7.72 -18.23 -17.53
N ASP A 166 -8.35 -18.98 -16.63
CA ASP A 166 -8.74 -20.37 -16.85
C ASP A 166 -10.16 -20.43 -17.43
N ASP A 167 -10.27 -20.68 -18.73
CA ASP A 167 -11.55 -20.78 -19.45
C ASP A 167 -12.10 -22.21 -19.49
N LYS A 168 -11.43 -23.17 -18.82
CA LYS A 168 -11.74 -24.60 -18.97
C LYS A 168 -12.31 -25.22 -17.72
N ASN A 169 -11.89 -24.75 -16.53
CA ASN A 169 -12.25 -25.36 -15.27
C ASN A 169 -13.12 -24.40 -14.46
N ASN A 170 -14.07 -24.98 -13.73
CA ASN A 170 -14.86 -24.26 -12.75
C ASN A 170 -14.15 -24.36 -11.39
N SER A 171 -13.34 -23.32 -11.06
CA SER A 171 -12.55 -23.31 -9.83
C SER A 171 -13.41 -23.62 -8.61
N GLY A 172 -12.94 -24.54 -7.77
CA GLY A 172 -13.63 -24.93 -6.55
C GLY A 172 -13.55 -23.91 -5.43
N LEU A 173 -14.25 -24.20 -4.34
CA LEU A 173 -14.29 -23.33 -3.15
C LEU A 173 -12.89 -23.11 -2.57
N ASP A 174 -12.06 -24.17 -2.52
CA ASP A 174 -10.70 -24.10 -1.97
C ASP A 174 -9.76 -23.30 -2.88
N ASP A 175 -9.88 -23.41 -4.20
CA ASP A 175 -9.06 -22.65 -5.16
C ASP A 175 -9.32 -21.15 -5.04
N ILE A 176 -10.61 -20.79 -4.92
CA ILE A 176 -11.01 -19.39 -4.75
C ILE A 176 -10.55 -18.87 -3.38
N GLU A 177 -10.70 -19.64 -2.31
CA GLU A 177 -10.20 -19.29 -0.98
C GLU A 177 -8.68 -19.06 -1.03
N GLU A 178 -7.92 -19.96 -1.65
CA GLU A 178 -6.47 -19.82 -1.79
C GLU A 178 -6.10 -18.56 -2.56
N ALA A 179 -6.81 -18.23 -3.64
CA ALA A 179 -6.55 -17.00 -4.40
C ALA A 179 -6.80 -15.72 -3.60
N PHE A 180 -7.68 -15.76 -2.59
CA PHE A 180 -7.94 -14.66 -1.66
C PHE A 180 -7.10 -14.72 -0.38
N SER A 181 -6.47 -15.86 -0.07
CA SER A 181 -5.69 -16.06 1.16
C SER A 181 -4.38 -15.27 1.13
N VAL A 182 -4.07 -14.64 2.25
CA VAL A 182 -2.78 -13.95 2.48
C VAL A 182 -1.69 -14.89 3.01
N GLU A 183 -2.02 -16.12 3.37
CA GLU A 183 -1.07 -17.08 3.96
C GLU A 183 0.05 -17.43 2.99
N LYS A 184 -0.28 -17.72 1.73
CA LYS A 184 0.72 -17.98 0.68
C LYS A 184 1.59 -16.76 0.41
N VAL A 185 1.00 -15.56 0.41
CA VAL A 185 1.75 -14.30 0.27
C VAL A 185 2.73 -14.14 1.43
N THR A 186 2.34 -14.49 2.64
CA THR A 186 3.21 -14.43 3.82
C THR A 186 4.38 -15.40 3.70
N ASN A 187 4.13 -16.62 3.24
CA ASN A 187 5.17 -17.63 3.01
C ASN A 187 6.13 -17.23 1.88
N GLU A 188 5.61 -16.75 0.76
CA GLU A 188 6.42 -16.21 -0.35
C GLU A 188 7.28 -15.02 0.11
N PHE A 189 6.70 -14.10 0.88
CA PHE A 189 7.44 -12.99 1.47
C PHE A 189 8.55 -13.48 2.39
N PHE A 190 8.25 -14.45 3.26
CA PHE A 190 9.25 -15.01 4.18
C PHE A 190 10.41 -15.68 3.45
N GLN A 191 10.13 -16.43 2.39
CA GLN A 191 11.16 -17.03 1.54
C GLN A 191 12.07 -15.96 0.90
N LEU A 192 11.46 -14.96 0.27
CA LEU A 192 12.20 -13.84 -0.32
C LEU A 192 12.99 -13.04 0.71
N TYR A 193 12.44 -12.86 1.91
CA TYR A 193 13.14 -12.23 3.02
C TYR A 193 14.38 -13.04 3.43
N CYS A 194 14.25 -14.36 3.56
CA CYS A 194 15.37 -15.25 3.87
C CYS A 194 16.44 -15.21 2.76
N GLU A 195 16.06 -15.26 1.49
CA GLU A 195 17.00 -15.16 0.36
C GLU A 195 17.79 -13.85 0.44
N LYS A 196 17.11 -12.72 0.64
CA LYS A 196 17.76 -11.41 0.75
C LYS A 196 18.61 -11.28 2.00
N PHE A 197 18.18 -11.88 3.09
CA PHE A 197 18.97 -11.94 4.30
C PHE A 197 20.30 -12.67 4.08
N HIS A 198 20.29 -13.82 3.40
CA HIS A 198 21.51 -14.57 3.09
C HIS A 198 22.40 -13.81 2.10
N GLU A 199 21.85 -13.27 1.01
CA GLU A 199 22.58 -12.47 0.02
C GLU A 199 23.29 -11.27 0.67
N LEU A 200 22.57 -10.53 1.53
CA LEU A 200 23.11 -9.39 2.26
C LEU A 200 24.19 -9.83 3.25
N ARG A 201 23.96 -10.86 4.04
CA ARG A 201 24.92 -11.37 5.03
C ARG A 201 26.22 -11.84 4.36
N GLU A 202 26.14 -12.61 3.28
CA GLU A 202 27.31 -13.09 2.52
C GLU A 202 28.14 -11.91 1.99
N TYR A 203 27.47 -10.87 1.46
CA TYR A 203 28.16 -9.65 1.04
C TYR A 203 28.88 -8.98 2.22
N LEU A 204 28.20 -8.76 3.33
CA LEU A 204 28.77 -8.11 4.53
C LEU A 204 29.98 -8.89 5.09
N GLU A 205 29.90 -10.22 5.14
CA GLU A 205 31.00 -11.10 5.59
C GLU A 205 32.22 -11.05 4.64
N SER A 206 32.02 -10.69 3.37
CA SER A 206 33.09 -10.51 2.39
C SER A 206 33.65 -9.09 2.34
N ASN A 207 33.00 -8.14 3.00
CA ASN A 207 33.38 -6.72 2.99
C ASN A 207 34.33 -6.41 4.15
N GLU A 208 35.59 -6.10 3.83
CA GLU A 208 36.64 -5.87 4.83
C GLU A 208 36.34 -4.65 5.73
N GLU A 209 35.84 -3.53 5.16
CA GLU A 209 35.50 -2.31 5.91
C GLU A 209 34.36 -2.58 6.90
N PHE A 210 33.32 -3.29 6.45
CA PHE A 210 32.24 -3.71 7.33
C PHE A 210 32.74 -4.62 8.47
N MET A 211 33.55 -5.61 8.16
CA MET A 211 34.06 -6.58 9.15
C MET A 211 34.96 -5.91 10.19
N GLN A 212 35.77 -4.92 9.79
CA GLN A 212 36.60 -4.14 10.72
C GLN A 212 35.71 -3.33 11.67
N GLU A 213 34.72 -2.58 11.15
CA GLU A 213 33.80 -1.80 12.00
C GLU A 213 32.96 -2.70 12.91
N ALA A 214 32.45 -3.80 12.39
CA ALA A 214 31.70 -4.79 13.16
C ALA A 214 32.50 -5.36 14.33
N GLN A 215 33.79 -5.64 14.12
CA GLN A 215 34.70 -6.09 15.20
C GLN A 215 34.95 -4.98 16.23
N ILE A 216 35.19 -3.75 15.81
CA ILE A 216 35.41 -2.61 16.70
C ILE A 216 34.19 -2.33 17.57
N ARG A 217 32.99 -2.40 16.98
CA ARG A 217 31.72 -2.07 17.66
C ARG A 217 31.01 -3.28 18.28
N ASN A 218 31.56 -4.49 18.12
CA ASN A 218 31.06 -5.74 18.70
C ASN A 218 29.64 -6.14 18.25
N PHE A 219 29.37 -6.00 16.94
CA PHE A 219 28.15 -6.53 16.32
C PHE A 219 28.48 -7.54 15.21
N THR A 220 27.47 -8.27 14.75
CA THR A 220 27.64 -9.29 13.70
C THR A 220 26.94 -8.91 12.40
N SER A 221 27.39 -9.49 11.27
CA SER A 221 26.73 -9.39 9.97
C SER A 221 25.25 -9.80 10.03
N GLU A 222 24.95 -10.83 10.83
CA GLU A 222 23.58 -11.31 11.05
C GLU A 222 22.70 -10.27 11.75
N GLN A 223 23.19 -9.63 12.81
CA GLN A 223 22.48 -8.58 13.54
C GLN A 223 22.21 -7.37 12.63
N PHE A 224 23.24 -6.96 11.89
CA PHE A 224 23.13 -5.84 10.96
C PHE A 224 22.13 -6.12 9.84
N ALA A 225 22.23 -7.28 9.15
CA ALA A 225 21.33 -7.66 8.10
C ALA A 225 19.86 -7.75 8.57
N LYS A 226 19.61 -8.35 9.75
CA LYS A 226 18.26 -8.38 10.35
C LYS A 226 17.71 -6.99 10.62
N LYS A 227 18.54 -6.11 11.19
CA LYS A 227 18.15 -4.73 11.49
C LYS A 227 17.84 -3.95 10.21
N LEU A 228 18.73 -3.98 9.21
CA LEU A 228 18.57 -3.30 7.95
C LEU A 228 17.30 -3.74 7.21
N LEU A 229 17.09 -5.05 7.07
CA LEU A 229 15.88 -5.56 6.41
C LEU A 229 14.61 -5.20 7.18
N GLY A 230 14.64 -5.25 8.52
CA GLY A 230 13.53 -4.80 9.36
C GLY A 230 13.22 -3.31 9.20
N GLN A 231 14.23 -2.46 9.11
CA GLN A 231 14.10 -1.02 8.81
C GLN A 231 13.43 -0.81 7.45
N ILE A 232 13.89 -1.51 6.41
CA ILE A 232 13.32 -1.41 5.06
C ILE A 232 11.84 -1.82 5.05
N VAL A 233 11.49 -2.96 5.66
CA VAL A 233 10.09 -3.41 5.77
C VAL A 233 9.21 -2.34 6.45
N PHE A 234 9.72 -1.74 7.52
CA PHE A 234 9.00 -0.67 8.21
C PHE A 234 8.85 0.59 7.36
N LEU A 235 9.84 0.95 6.53
CA LEU A 235 9.71 2.06 5.57
C LEU A 235 8.53 1.84 4.61
N TYR A 236 8.35 0.61 4.12
CA TYR A 236 7.19 0.29 3.26
C TYR A 236 5.87 0.43 4.00
N PHE A 237 5.83 0.07 5.28
CA PHE A 237 4.64 0.27 6.09
C PHE A 237 4.26 1.75 6.23
N ILE A 238 5.21 2.62 6.61
CA ILE A 238 4.95 4.06 6.75
C ILE A 238 4.70 4.75 5.42
N GLN A 239 5.35 4.30 4.33
CA GLN A 239 5.05 4.72 2.96
C GLN A 239 3.59 4.42 2.60
N LYS A 240 3.10 3.20 2.88
CA LYS A 240 1.71 2.81 2.62
C LYS A 240 0.72 3.70 3.40
N LYS A 241 1.10 4.17 4.59
CA LYS A 241 0.32 5.16 5.36
C LYS A 241 0.41 6.58 4.79
N GLY A 242 1.28 6.82 3.79
CA GLY A 242 1.50 8.14 3.20
C GLY A 242 2.26 9.10 4.12
N TRP A 243 3.03 8.59 5.05
CA TRP A 243 3.81 9.40 5.99
C TRP A 243 5.23 9.67 5.48
N LEU A 244 5.69 8.94 4.48
CA LEU A 244 7.03 9.08 3.92
C LEU A 244 7.01 9.93 2.66
N GLY A 245 7.94 10.89 2.55
CA GLY A 245 8.11 11.71 1.34
C GLY A 245 7.00 12.72 1.06
N VAL A 246 6.34 13.24 2.10
CA VAL A 246 5.29 14.25 1.97
C VAL A 246 5.87 15.58 1.46
N ASP A 247 5.15 16.29 0.58
CA ASP A 247 5.57 17.59 0.06
C ASP A 247 5.66 18.63 1.19
N ALA A 248 6.84 19.21 1.36
CA ALA A 248 7.11 20.22 2.39
C ALA A 248 6.70 21.63 1.96
N ILE A 249 6.82 21.90 0.66
CA ILE A 249 6.59 23.21 0.06
C ILE A 249 5.38 23.08 -0.87
N PRO A 250 4.30 23.87 -0.66
CA PRO A 250 3.08 23.76 -1.46
C PRO A 250 3.32 24.29 -2.88
N VAL A 251 2.76 23.60 -3.88
CA VAL A 251 2.83 24.02 -5.28
C VAL A 251 2.02 25.29 -5.52
N THR A 252 0.89 25.43 -4.80
CA THR A 252 -0.01 26.58 -4.91
C THR A 252 -0.41 27.02 -3.51
N MET A 253 -0.49 28.34 -3.31
CA MET A 253 -0.96 28.98 -2.07
C MET A 253 -2.07 29.97 -2.38
N THR A 254 -3.01 30.09 -1.45
CA THR A 254 -3.94 31.24 -1.43
C THR A 254 -3.20 32.53 -1.10
N GLU A 255 -3.77 33.67 -1.42
CA GLU A 255 -3.20 34.99 -1.04
C GLU A 255 -2.95 35.07 0.47
N LYS A 256 -3.86 34.55 1.29
CA LYS A 256 -3.71 34.53 2.74
C LYS A 256 -2.50 33.72 3.21
N GLU A 257 -2.27 32.56 2.61
CA GLU A 257 -1.12 31.69 2.92
C GLU A 257 0.18 32.32 2.44
N TYR A 258 0.18 32.91 1.24
CA TYR A 258 1.33 33.66 0.71
C TYR A 258 1.69 34.82 1.63
N ASN A 259 0.76 35.68 2.00
CA ASN A 259 0.99 36.81 2.87
C ASN A 259 1.50 36.37 4.25
N LYS A 260 0.96 35.27 4.80
CA LYS A 260 1.47 34.70 6.05
C LYS A 260 2.93 34.28 5.93
N ALA A 261 3.32 33.62 4.84
CA ALA A 261 4.70 33.19 4.60
C ALA A 261 5.61 34.38 4.32
N TYR A 262 5.17 35.32 3.50
CA TYR A 262 5.91 36.53 3.11
C TYR A 262 6.32 37.38 4.31
N TRP A 263 5.42 37.53 5.30
CA TRP A 263 5.67 38.33 6.50
C TRP A 263 6.18 37.51 7.71
N ALA A 264 6.43 36.20 7.56
CA ALA A 264 6.66 35.28 8.68
C ALA A 264 7.93 35.63 9.50
N ARG A 265 9.05 35.89 8.85
CA ARG A 265 10.37 36.08 9.50
C ARG A 265 11.21 37.20 8.85
N GLY A 266 10.61 38.37 8.70
CA GLY A 266 11.30 39.59 8.27
C GLY A 266 11.76 39.57 6.79
N GLU A 267 12.92 40.15 6.53
CA GLU A 267 13.41 40.35 5.17
C GLU A 267 13.75 39.07 4.42
N LYS A 268 14.33 38.08 5.12
CA LYS A 268 14.67 36.77 4.53
C LYS A 268 13.43 36.08 3.94
N SER A 269 12.28 36.09 4.66
CA SER A 269 11.04 35.49 4.14
C SER A 269 10.52 36.25 2.92
N ARG A 270 10.52 37.58 2.95
CA ARG A 270 10.08 38.39 1.79
C ARG A 270 10.89 38.07 0.54
N ASN A 271 12.20 38.01 0.67
CA ASN A 271 13.11 37.74 -0.47
C ASN A 271 12.91 36.34 -1.03
N ILE A 272 12.82 35.33 -0.20
CA ILE A 272 12.68 33.93 -0.65
C ILE A 272 11.28 33.69 -1.23
N VAL A 273 10.22 34.11 -0.53
CA VAL A 273 8.84 33.84 -0.96
C VAL A 273 8.50 34.55 -2.26
N SER A 274 8.89 35.84 -2.41
CA SER A 274 8.64 36.57 -3.65
C SER A 274 9.49 36.10 -4.84
N ARG A 275 10.64 35.50 -4.59
CA ARG A 275 11.48 34.89 -5.62
C ARG A 275 10.92 33.57 -6.13
N VAL A 276 10.30 32.76 -5.23
CA VAL A 276 9.90 31.39 -5.52
C VAL A 276 8.46 31.29 -5.99
N TYR A 277 7.58 32.23 -5.63
CA TYR A 277 6.17 32.20 -6.00
C TYR A 277 5.78 33.37 -6.91
N ALA A 278 4.91 33.08 -7.91
CA ALA A 278 4.31 34.09 -8.77
C ALA A 278 2.77 34.04 -8.65
N VAL A 279 2.18 35.24 -8.67
CA VAL A 279 0.74 35.43 -8.69
C VAL A 279 0.15 34.91 -10.00
N GLN A 280 -1.00 34.24 -9.92
CA GLN A 280 -1.76 33.74 -11.06
C GLN A 280 -2.99 34.65 -11.33
N THR A 281 -3.61 34.48 -12.48
CA THR A 281 -4.80 35.24 -12.89
C THR A 281 -6.02 35.03 -11.98
N ASP A 282 -6.07 33.91 -11.25
CA ASP A 282 -7.12 33.57 -10.29
C ASP A 282 -6.85 34.09 -8.87
N GLY A 283 -5.77 34.87 -8.68
CA GLY A 283 -5.37 35.40 -7.38
C GLY A 283 -4.60 34.41 -6.48
N THR A 284 -4.34 33.20 -6.96
CA THR A 284 -3.46 32.26 -6.24
C THR A 284 -2.00 32.52 -6.54
N TYR A 285 -1.10 31.96 -5.72
CA TYR A 285 0.35 32.04 -5.92
C TYR A 285 0.91 30.65 -6.20
N LYS A 286 1.56 30.52 -7.36
CA LYS A 286 2.10 29.23 -7.81
C LYS A 286 3.62 29.25 -7.78
N ILE A 287 4.20 28.10 -7.41
CA ILE A 287 5.65 27.93 -7.33
C ILE A 287 6.31 28.00 -8.72
N ILE A 288 7.45 28.67 -8.78
CA ILE A 288 8.35 28.69 -9.93
C ILE A 288 9.44 27.65 -9.67
N PHE A 289 9.26 26.42 -10.20
CA PHE A 289 10.14 25.29 -9.90
C PHE A 289 11.62 25.55 -10.16
N ASP A 290 11.95 26.28 -11.22
CA ASP A 290 13.37 26.61 -11.52
C ASP A 290 13.97 27.57 -10.50
N LYS A 291 13.17 28.40 -9.85
CA LYS A 291 13.63 29.26 -8.76
C LYS A 291 13.75 28.51 -7.45
N LEU A 292 12.87 27.54 -7.20
CA LEU A 292 12.99 26.65 -6.05
C LEU A 292 14.30 25.86 -6.13
N LYS A 293 14.61 25.25 -7.27
CA LYS A 293 15.85 24.47 -7.47
C LYS A 293 17.14 25.29 -7.32
N GLN A 294 17.05 26.61 -7.37
CA GLN A 294 18.19 27.55 -7.20
C GLN A 294 18.37 27.97 -5.74
N LEU A 295 17.53 27.55 -4.81
CA LEU A 295 17.74 27.78 -3.40
C LEU A 295 18.90 26.91 -2.88
N SER A 296 19.60 27.41 -1.88
CA SER A 296 20.45 26.56 -1.05
C SER A 296 19.59 25.67 -0.15
N ASP A 297 20.17 24.58 0.36
CA ASP A 297 19.49 23.71 1.31
C ASP A 297 18.97 24.47 2.54
N GLU A 298 19.76 25.43 3.06
CA GLU A 298 19.37 26.30 4.16
C GLU A 298 18.16 27.19 3.84
N ASP A 299 18.08 27.73 2.62
CA ASP A 299 16.98 28.59 2.20
C ASP A 299 15.73 27.78 1.88
N GLU A 300 15.88 26.56 1.37
CA GLU A 300 14.77 25.64 1.17
C GLU A 300 14.21 25.15 2.51
N GLU A 301 15.07 24.80 3.47
CA GLU A 301 14.65 24.44 4.83
C GLU A 301 13.95 25.61 5.51
N PHE A 302 14.49 26.82 5.38
CA PHE A 302 13.85 28.03 5.88
C PHE A 302 12.47 28.24 5.26
N LEU A 303 12.34 28.11 3.93
CA LEU A 303 11.06 28.22 3.22
C LEU A 303 10.08 27.15 3.73
N ALA A 304 10.50 25.91 3.82
CA ALA A 304 9.68 24.82 4.35
C ALA A 304 9.21 25.07 5.78
N GLY A 305 10.00 25.80 6.57
CA GLY A 305 9.65 26.17 7.95
C GLY A 305 8.64 27.31 8.08
N ILE A 306 8.38 28.07 7.02
CA ILE A 306 7.44 29.22 7.03
C ILE A 306 6.18 29.01 6.20
N VAL A 307 6.18 28.00 5.31
CA VAL A 307 5.00 27.61 4.52
C VAL A 307 4.32 26.38 5.12
N LYS A 308 3.08 26.14 4.74
CA LYS A 308 2.33 24.98 5.18
C LYS A 308 2.47 23.85 4.15
N GLY A 309 3.29 22.85 4.44
CA GLY A 309 3.38 21.64 3.64
C GLY A 309 2.08 20.82 3.63
N LYS A 310 2.03 19.80 2.77
CA LYS A 310 0.87 18.89 2.73
C LYS A 310 0.71 18.14 4.05
N PRO A 311 -0.52 17.73 4.40
CA PRO A 311 -0.79 16.93 5.61
C PRO A 311 -0.03 15.58 5.58
N TRP A 312 0.32 15.07 6.75
CA TRP A 312 0.78 13.69 6.89
C TRP A 312 -0.31 12.71 6.40
N GLY A 313 0.10 11.64 5.73
CA GLY A 313 -0.84 10.72 5.08
C GLY A 313 -0.99 10.94 3.58
N THR A 314 -0.46 12.04 3.02
CA THR A 314 -0.53 12.38 1.59
C THR A 314 0.73 12.04 0.79
N GLY A 315 1.74 11.45 1.43
CA GLY A 315 2.97 11.04 0.77
C GLY A 315 2.75 9.98 -0.32
N PRO A 316 3.65 9.93 -1.31
CA PRO A 316 3.51 9.00 -2.43
C PRO A 316 3.64 7.54 -1.96
N LYS A 317 2.81 6.67 -2.50
CA LYS A 317 2.80 5.22 -2.17
C LYS A 317 3.98 4.45 -2.79
N ASP A 318 4.76 5.11 -3.63
CA ASP A 318 5.94 4.58 -4.35
C ASP A 318 7.23 5.37 -4.03
N PHE A 319 7.29 6.01 -2.88
CA PHE A 319 8.41 6.88 -2.50
C PHE A 319 9.76 6.15 -2.53
N MET A 320 9.84 4.97 -1.92
CA MET A 320 11.08 4.17 -1.88
C MET A 320 11.59 3.80 -3.27
N ARG A 321 10.68 3.47 -4.19
CA ARG A 321 11.03 3.24 -5.59
C ARG A 321 11.60 4.50 -6.26
N LYS A 322 10.95 5.64 -6.07
CA LYS A 322 11.39 6.92 -6.66
C LYS A 322 12.78 7.34 -6.21
N ILE A 323 13.09 7.19 -4.91
CA ILE A 323 14.43 7.52 -4.42
C ILE A 323 15.48 6.52 -4.92
N PHE A 324 15.13 5.24 -5.07
CA PHE A 324 16.04 4.25 -5.65
C PHE A 324 16.31 4.51 -7.14
N GLU A 325 15.27 4.78 -7.94
CA GLU A 325 15.43 5.14 -9.36
C GLU A 325 16.28 6.43 -9.51
N GLY A 326 16.05 7.41 -8.63
CA GLY A 326 16.86 8.62 -8.57
C GLY A 326 18.32 8.36 -8.20
N CYS A 327 18.56 7.48 -7.23
CA CYS A 327 19.87 7.01 -6.84
C CYS A 327 20.62 6.36 -8.02
N LYS A 328 19.96 5.38 -8.68
CA LYS A 328 20.52 4.69 -9.85
C LYS A 328 20.86 5.65 -10.99
N SER A 329 19.97 6.62 -11.26
CA SER A 329 20.18 7.63 -12.29
C SER A 329 21.34 8.58 -11.96
N ALA A 330 21.62 8.81 -10.68
CA ALA A 330 22.74 9.63 -10.20
C ALA A 330 24.07 8.86 -10.07
N GLY A 331 24.07 7.54 -10.33
CA GLY A 331 25.25 6.68 -10.16
C GLY A 331 25.73 6.55 -8.72
N LYS A 332 24.82 6.66 -7.73
CA LYS A 332 25.11 6.63 -6.31
C LYS A 332 24.84 5.27 -5.66
N ASN A 333 25.37 5.06 -4.46
CA ASN A 333 25.05 3.90 -3.64
C ASN A 333 23.74 4.11 -2.88
N PHE A 334 22.82 3.17 -2.93
CA PHE A 334 21.51 3.33 -2.30
C PHE A 334 21.57 3.22 -0.78
N PHE A 335 22.44 2.38 -0.27
CA PHE A 335 22.62 2.22 1.17
C PHE A 335 23.32 3.44 1.76
N ASP A 336 24.55 3.71 1.34
CA ASP A 336 25.40 4.75 1.94
C ASP A 336 24.86 6.18 1.66
N ASP A 337 24.42 6.46 0.42
CA ASP A 337 24.00 7.82 0.05
C ASP A 337 22.53 8.15 0.40
N TYR A 338 21.66 7.13 0.61
CA TYR A 338 20.22 7.36 0.79
C TYR A 338 19.64 6.71 2.04
N LEU A 339 19.87 5.40 2.28
CA LEU A 339 19.22 4.70 3.40
C LEU A 339 19.81 5.13 4.74
N GLU A 340 21.14 5.20 4.90
CA GLU A 340 21.75 5.61 6.14
C GLU A 340 21.39 7.06 6.53
N PRO A 341 21.50 8.06 5.65
CA PRO A 341 21.01 9.40 5.96
C PRO A 341 19.51 9.43 6.30
N LEU A 342 18.70 8.64 5.59
CA LEU A 342 17.26 8.55 5.86
C LEU A 342 16.99 7.96 7.25
N PHE A 343 17.70 6.89 7.64
CA PHE A 343 17.52 6.25 8.94
C PHE A 343 18.03 7.14 10.07
N TYR A 344 19.28 7.54 10.01
CA TYR A 344 20.00 8.11 11.15
C TYR A 344 19.84 9.61 11.28
N THR A 345 19.55 10.31 10.18
CA THR A 345 19.25 11.74 10.20
C THR A 345 17.77 11.99 9.92
N GLY A 346 17.22 11.32 8.90
CA GLY A 346 15.82 11.51 8.48
C GLY A 346 14.81 11.10 9.52
N LEU A 347 14.86 9.89 9.99
CA LEU A 347 13.85 9.27 10.87
C LEU A 347 14.22 9.38 12.35
N ASN A 348 15.51 9.39 12.69
CA ASN A 348 15.97 9.33 14.08
C ASN A 348 16.23 10.69 14.73
N LYS A 349 16.36 11.79 13.94
CA LYS A 349 16.54 13.14 14.49
C LYS A 349 15.27 13.96 14.39
N ASN A 350 14.92 14.65 15.48
CA ASN A 350 13.78 15.57 15.48
C ASN A 350 14.13 16.87 14.73
N ARG A 351 13.42 17.15 13.64
CA ARG A 351 13.60 18.35 12.80
C ARG A 351 12.39 19.30 12.90
N GLY A 352 11.74 19.32 14.06
CA GLY A 352 10.57 20.16 14.32
C GLY A 352 9.29 19.67 13.64
N GLU A 353 8.23 20.47 13.72
CA GLU A 353 6.88 20.06 13.26
C GLU A 353 6.79 19.83 11.75
N ASN A 354 7.58 20.54 10.95
CA ASN A 354 7.56 20.37 9.50
C ASN A 354 8.21 19.06 9.07
N GLY A 355 9.26 18.59 9.78
CA GLY A 355 9.99 17.38 9.44
C GLY A 355 10.66 17.42 8.07
N PHE A 356 11.02 18.60 7.56
CA PHE A 356 11.73 18.76 6.28
C PHE A 356 13.10 18.08 6.34
N PHE A 357 13.41 17.31 5.30
CA PHE A 357 14.66 16.58 5.16
C PHE A 357 15.35 17.02 3.87
N PRO A 358 16.37 17.91 3.96
CA PRO A 358 17.03 18.52 2.81
C PRO A 358 17.52 17.51 1.76
N PRO A 359 18.21 16.39 2.12
CA PRO A 359 18.74 15.48 1.12
C PRO A 359 17.71 14.89 0.15
N LEU A 360 16.44 14.84 0.54
CA LEU A 360 15.37 14.33 -0.29
C LEU A 360 14.34 15.39 -0.70
N HIS A 361 14.52 16.65 -0.27
CA HIS A 361 13.58 17.77 -0.49
C HIS A 361 12.12 17.40 -0.13
N ARG A 362 11.94 16.64 0.95
CA ARG A 362 10.64 16.10 1.39
C ARG A 362 10.51 16.12 2.91
N ARG A 363 9.27 16.00 3.36
CA ARG A 363 8.99 15.75 4.79
C ARG A 363 9.18 14.28 5.11
N ILE A 364 9.98 14.02 6.14
CA ILE A 364 10.20 12.69 6.70
C ILE A 364 9.78 12.74 8.19
N PRO A 365 8.95 11.83 8.69
CA PRO A 365 8.50 11.87 10.07
C PRO A 365 9.67 11.56 11.03
N PHE A 366 9.67 12.19 12.19
CA PHE A 366 10.52 11.75 13.29
C PHE A 366 9.89 10.52 13.96
N LEU A 367 10.65 9.45 14.08
CA LEU A 367 10.23 8.20 14.70
C LEU A 367 11.16 7.92 15.89
N ASN A 368 10.70 8.30 17.06
CA ASN A 368 11.41 8.05 18.30
C ASN A 368 11.34 6.55 18.67
N GLY A 369 12.43 5.82 18.46
CA GLY A 369 12.49 4.40 18.82
C GLY A 369 13.73 3.71 18.27
N GLY A 370 14.26 2.72 18.99
CA GLY A 370 15.51 2.02 18.70
C GLY A 370 15.64 1.34 17.33
N LEU A 371 14.52 1.31 16.55
CA LEU A 371 14.58 0.71 15.21
C LEU A 371 15.51 1.48 14.27
N PHE A 372 15.51 2.82 14.35
CA PHE A 372 16.33 3.70 13.48
C PHE A 372 17.54 4.29 14.20
N GLU A 373 17.95 3.73 15.34
CA GLU A 373 19.25 4.00 15.94
C GLU A 373 20.34 3.18 15.25
N GLN A 374 21.57 3.67 15.29
CA GLN A 374 22.73 2.90 14.81
C GLN A 374 22.89 1.61 15.64
N LEU A 375 23.32 0.54 15.01
CA LEU A 375 23.65 -0.71 15.71
C LEU A 375 24.99 -0.50 16.44
N ASP A 376 24.96 -0.61 17.77
CA ASP A 376 26.14 -0.44 18.63
C ASP A 376 26.97 0.81 18.30
N ASN A 377 26.31 1.89 17.90
CA ASN A 377 26.89 3.20 17.56
C ASN A 377 27.98 3.13 16.47
N TYR A 378 27.83 2.27 15.45
CA TYR A 378 28.76 2.27 14.33
C TYR A 378 28.79 3.64 13.63
N GLU A 379 29.96 4.01 13.14
CA GLU A 379 30.21 5.35 12.59
C GLU A 379 29.82 5.41 11.10
N TRP A 380 28.51 5.43 10.82
CA TRP A 380 27.97 5.45 9.45
C TRP A 380 28.47 6.64 8.60
N GLU A 381 28.78 7.78 9.23
CA GLU A 381 29.27 8.96 8.52
C GLU A 381 30.72 8.79 8.01
N ASN A 382 31.48 7.86 8.60
CA ASN A 382 32.90 7.61 8.31
C ASN A 382 33.14 6.32 7.53
N ASN A 383 32.13 5.46 7.40
CA ASN A 383 32.24 4.16 6.73
C ASN A 383 31.33 4.14 5.50
N ASN A 384 31.80 3.53 4.41
CA ASN A 384 31.03 3.29 3.21
C ASN A 384 31.01 1.79 2.90
N PHE A 385 29.97 1.11 3.33
CA PHE A 385 29.91 -0.34 3.14
C PHE A 385 29.65 -0.76 1.70
N ASN A 386 29.28 0.19 0.83
CA ASN A 386 29.07 0.00 -0.60
C ASN A 386 28.19 -1.20 -0.93
N ILE A 387 27.13 -1.42 -0.13
CA ILE A 387 26.20 -2.53 -0.35
C ILE A 387 25.61 -2.41 -1.75
N PRO A 388 25.78 -3.42 -2.64
CA PRO A 388 25.38 -3.31 -4.04
C PRO A 388 23.90 -3.00 -4.23
N ASN A 389 23.58 -2.06 -5.10
CA ASN A 389 22.19 -1.64 -5.35
C ASN A 389 21.28 -2.80 -5.80
N HIS A 390 21.82 -3.84 -6.44
CA HIS A 390 21.02 -5.01 -6.87
C HIS A 390 20.46 -5.82 -5.69
N ILE A 391 21.05 -5.75 -4.50
CA ILE A 391 20.50 -6.39 -3.28
C ILE A 391 19.15 -5.78 -2.92
N PHE A 392 18.94 -4.49 -3.21
CA PHE A 392 17.70 -3.76 -2.95
C PHE A 392 16.73 -3.77 -4.13
N SER A 393 17.01 -4.47 -5.22
CA SER A 393 16.15 -4.55 -6.39
C SER A 393 15.80 -5.99 -6.77
N ASN A 394 14.82 -6.15 -7.67
CA ASN A 394 14.48 -7.46 -8.22
C ASN A 394 15.52 -7.87 -9.29
N LYS A 395 15.91 -9.16 -9.32
CA LYS A 395 16.81 -9.72 -10.33
C LYS A 395 16.13 -9.86 -11.72
N ASP A 396 14.80 -9.84 -11.78
CA ASP A 396 14.03 -9.90 -13.02
C ASP A 396 14.02 -8.53 -13.71
N GLU A 397 14.78 -8.36 -14.79
CA GLU A 397 14.86 -7.10 -15.55
C GLU A 397 13.50 -6.62 -16.08
N LYS A 398 12.56 -7.53 -16.37
CA LYS A 398 11.18 -7.17 -16.76
C LYS A 398 10.38 -6.57 -15.63
N LEU A 399 10.79 -6.81 -14.39
CA LEU A 399 10.18 -6.34 -13.16
C LEU A 399 11.02 -5.25 -12.46
N GLU A 400 12.20 -4.91 -13.00
CA GLU A 400 13.02 -3.81 -12.49
C GLU A 400 12.18 -2.53 -12.38
N GLY A 401 12.14 -1.94 -11.21
CA GLY A 401 11.31 -0.77 -10.92
C GLY A 401 9.80 -1.04 -10.73
N ARG A 402 9.28 -2.24 -10.98
CA ARG A 402 7.86 -2.57 -10.78
C ARG A 402 7.58 -3.40 -9.54
N ARG A 403 8.55 -4.16 -9.06
CA ARG A 403 8.42 -4.98 -7.85
C ARG A 403 9.70 -4.89 -7.03
N TRP A 404 9.61 -4.25 -5.87
CA TRP A 404 10.57 -4.45 -4.82
C TRP A 404 10.31 -5.80 -4.17
N HIS A 405 11.36 -6.50 -3.74
CA HIS A 405 11.22 -7.77 -3.03
C HIS A 405 10.31 -7.71 -1.81
N PHE A 406 10.14 -6.52 -1.23
CA PHE A 406 9.28 -6.26 -0.09
C PHE A 406 7.94 -5.58 -0.46
N GLY A 407 7.58 -5.54 -1.74
CA GLY A 407 6.38 -4.84 -2.26
C GLY A 407 5.07 -5.58 -2.06
N TYR A 408 5.01 -6.59 -1.19
CA TYR A 408 3.79 -7.34 -0.88
C TYR A 408 2.98 -6.77 0.30
N PHE A 409 3.34 -5.60 0.82
CA PHE A 409 2.59 -4.93 1.86
C PHE A 409 1.76 -3.76 1.37
#